data_d1b4daf17a42ce3c416c56ad79c0157f
#
_entry.id   d1b4daf17a42ce3c416c56ad79c0157f
#
_cell.length_a   1.000
_cell.length_b   1.000
_cell.length_c   1.000
_cell.angle_alpha   90.00
_cell.angle_beta   90.00
_cell.angle_gamma   90.00
#
_symmetry.space_group_name_H-M   'P 1'
#
loop_
_entity.id
_entity.type
_entity.pdbx_description
1 polymer ?
#
loop_
_entity_poly.entity_id
_entity_poly.type
_entity_poly.pdbx_seq_one_letter_code
_entity_poly.pdbx_strand_id
1 'polypeptide(L)'
;MFTLLTIFFLQFVNKAGSDIVCLSPVAQQMRVERGITIDSLDYAVSPIYLDSIETLGANILHTSRWFNGATVEANEQTIQAIKQCTFVDTIYLTRTDEESSVIPPLSLRKREAKGEGLEAKGEGLEQLAQLNLLPLHQTGYKGQGIRIGIADGGFYNADSLESLPHDQWLGYTDLTDSQHDFFGPEGNHGTLCLSAIMGQQENYQGVATQAEYFLFRTEEHNTESPKEIDNWVAAIEMADSLGLHIVSTSLGYTTFDQEHFNFAYADMDGRTSRGAQASLIAARKGMLLVTAMGNEGNKTWHYLSTPADADSILSVGAVNKDGAIARFSSYGPSADGRVKPEVCAMGEGTSLISPANNAVISSNGTSFACPLIAGMAASLWSALPQATNMEIREMIIRSCDRYSQPHEQYGYGIPNAWEAYTSMTTHLPSTLHPTPYTKILDNGQLYILYNGIKYNLLGHRIK
;
A
#
# COMPACT_ATOMS: atom_id res chain seq x y z
N MET A 1 5.95 39.97 13.28
CA MET A 1 7.07 39.02 13.14
C MET A 1 6.42 37.67 13.10
N PHE A 2 6.19 37.10 11.93
CA PHE A 2 5.64 35.73 11.83
C PHE A 2 6.77 34.78 12.26
N THR A 3 6.51 34.00 13.29
CA THR A 3 7.43 32.95 13.73
C THR A 3 7.33 31.84 12.68
N LEU A 4 8.39 31.62 11.92
CA LEU A 4 8.47 30.49 11.00
C LEU A 4 8.30 29.19 11.81
N LEU A 5 7.27 28.44 11.48
CA LEU A 5 7.07 27.11 12.01
C LEU A 5 7.77 26.11 11.09
N THR A 6 8.40 25.13 11.67
CA THR A 6 9.20 24.12 10.96
C THR A 6 8.77 22.76 11.43
N ILE A 7 8.81 21.76 10.54
CA ILE A 7 8.36 20.40 10.87
C ILE A 7 9.58 19.51 11.11
N PHE A 8 9.53 18.76 12.21
CA PHE A 8 10.58 17.87 12.66
C PHE A 8 10.00 16.51 13.00
N PHE A 9 10.77 15.45 12.79
CA PHE A 9 10.54 14.16 13.43
C PHE A 9 11.43 14.02 14.65
N LEU A 10 10.80 13.76 15.81
CA LEU A 10 11.46 13.54 17.10
C LEU A 10 11.49 12.05 17.39
N GLN A 11 12.65 11.49 17.69
CA GLN A 11 12.80 10.11 18.15
C GLN A 11 13.08 10.10 19.65
N PHE A 12 12.42 9.18 20.39
CA PHE A 12 12.54 9.07 21.85
C PHE A 12 13.35 7.84 22.24
N VAL A 13 14.01 7.91 23.39
CA VAL A 13 14.93 6.85 23.89
C VAL A 13 14.21 5.53 24.20
N ASN A 14 12.97 5.57 24.71
CA ASN A 14 12.18 4.39 25.05
C ASN A 14 10.69 4.70 25.12
N LYS A 15 9.86 3.69 25.41
CA LYS A 15 8.38 3.81 25.57
C LYS A 15 7.96 3.82 27.05
N ALA A 16 8.67 4.54 27.89
CA ALA A 16 8.37 4.58 29.33
C ALA A 16 6.90 4.96 29.61
N GLY A 17 6.22 4.16 30.40
CA GLY A 17 4.85 4.41 30.83
C GLY A 17 3.77 4.19 29.77
N SER A 18 4.08 3.50 28.68
CA SER A 18 3.07 3.15 27.65
C SER A 18 2.61 1.71 27.84
N ASP A 19 1.34 1.56 28.28
CA ASP A 19 0.65 0.25 28.41
C ASP A 19 -0.46 0.09 27.33
N ILE A 20 -0.57 1.04 26.41
CA ILE A 20 -1.64 1.09 25.41
C ILE A 20 -1.22 0.32 24.17
N VAL A 21 -1.89 -0.80 23.89
CA VAL A 21 -1.75 -1.55 22.65
C VAL A 21 -2.53 -0.89 21.52
N CYS A 22 -1.86 -0.49 20.46
CA CYS A 22 -2.42 0.22 19.31
C CYS A 22 -2.97 -0.71 18.22
N LEU A 23 -3.65 -1.78 18.59
CA LEU A 23 -4.21 -2.76 17.66
C LEU A 23 -5.72 -2.89 17.89
N SER A 24 -6.50 -2.84 16.81
CA SER A 24 -7.93 -3.17 16.86
C SER A 24 -8.12 -4.65 17.25
N PRO A 25 -9.32 -5.04 17.72
CA PRO A 25 -9.61 -6.46 17.99
C PRO A 25 -9.35 -7.36 16.79
N VAL A 26 -9.61 -6.87 15.58
CA VAL A 26 -9.33 -7.61 14.33
C VAL A 26 -7.83 -7.80 14.14
N ALA A 27 -7.03 -6.74 14.31
CA ALA A 27 -5.58 -6.84 14.18
C ALA A 27 -4.99 -7.78 15.24
N GLN A 28 -5.47 -7.74 16.48
CA GLN A 28 -5.06 -8.67 17.54
C GLN A 28 -5.39 -10.13 17.18
N GLN A 29 -6.60 -10.38 16.65
CA GLN A 29 -6.99 -11.71 16.19
C GLN A 29 -6.08 -12.20 15.05
N MET A 30 -5.77 -11.35 14.08
CA MET A 30 -4.84 -11.69 12.98
C MET A 30 -3.42 -11.99 13.49
N ARG A 31 -2.92 -11.29 14.53
CA ARG A 31 -1.64 -11.64 15.18
C ARG A 31 -1.67 -13.08 15.70
N VAL A 32 -2.73 -13.45 16.44
CA VAL A 32 -2.90 -14.80 17.01
C VAL A 32 -2.95 -15.85 15.90
N GLU A 33 -3.76 -15.65 14.89
CA GLU A 33 -3.94 -16.59 13.77
C GLU A 33 -2.66 -16.82 12.97
N ARG A 34 -1.81 -15.79 12.86
CA ARG A 34 -0.53 -15.84 12.14
C ARG A 34 0.67 -16.14 13.02
N GLY A 35 0.47 -16.37 14.32
CA GLY A 35 1.55 -16.61 15.29
C GLY A 35 2.50 -15.43 15.48
N ILE A 36 2.03 -14.20 15.25
CA ILE A 36 2.82 -12.97 15.40
C ILE A 36 2.65 -12.45 16.82
N THR A 37 3.76 -12.35 17.55
CA THR A 37 3.76 -11.86 18.94
C THR A 37 3.53 -10.34 18.98
N ILE A 38 2.70 -9.89 19.93
CA ILE A 38 2.62 -8.47 20.31
C ILE A 38 3.92 -8.10 21.02
N ASP A 39 4.59 -7.07 20.53
CA ASP A 39 5.88 -6.59 21.04
C ASP A 39 5.88 -5.06 21.23
N SER A 40 7.06 -4.48 21.53
CA SER A 40 7.19 -3.04 21.76
C SER A 40 6.72 -2.16 20.61
N LEU A 41 6.67 -2.67 19.37
CA LEU A 41 6.19 -1.93 18.19
C LEU A 41 4.67 -1.83 18.15
N ASP A 42 3.95 -2.60 18.95
CA ASP A 42 2.48 -2.56 19.03
C ASP A 42 1.97 -1.62 20.14
N TYR A 43 2.86 -1.09 20.99
CA TYR A 43 2.50 -0.14 22.06
C TYR A 43 2.66 1.31 21.61
N ALA A 44 1.78 2.17 22.11
CA ALA A 44 1.81 3.61 21.85
C ALA A 44 3.14 4.26 22.25
N VAL A 45 3.42 5.42 21.70
CA VAL A 45 4.48 6.31 22.18
C VAL A 45 4.14 6.74 23.60
N SER A 46 5.16 6.99 24.44
CA SER A 46 4.96 7.42 25.84
C SER A 46 4.12 8.69 25.93
N PRO A 47 2.93 8.66 26.57
CA PRO A 47 2.12 9.85 26.76
C PRO A 47 2.87 10.96 27.52
N ILE A 48 3.70 10.57 28.48
CA ILE A 48 4.50 11.53 29.28
C ILE A 48 5.44 12.34 28.39
N TYR A 49 6.01 11.73 27.36
CA TYR A 49 6.89 12.43 26.43
C TYR A 49 6.11 13.34 25.51
N LEU A 50 4.97 12.89 25.01
CA LEU A 50 4.09 13.69 24.18
C LEU A 50 3.59 14.93 24.94
N ASP A 51 3.03 14.77 26.14
CA ASP A 51 2.61 15.88 27.01
C ASP A 51 3.75 16.87 27.28
N SER A 52 4.97 16.35 27.46
CA SER A 52 6.14 17.18 27.75
C SER A 52 6.51 18.07 26.55
N ILE A 53 6.54 17.53 25.33
CA ILE A 53 6.88 18.33 24.15
C ILE A 53 5.77 19.32 23.80
N GLU A 54 4.49 18.98 24.00
CA GLU A 54 3.37 19.91 23.84
C GLU A 54 3.43 21.06 24.84
N THR A 55 3.79 20.76 26.11
CA THR A 55 4.00 21.78 27.15
C THR A 55 5.12 22.76 26.78
N LEU A 56 6.13 22.31 26.03
CA LEU A 56 7.19 23.17 25.50
C LEU A 56 6.75 23.99 24.27
N GLY A 57 5.55 23.75 23.75
CA GLY A 57 4.96 24.52 22.65
C GLY A 57 5.06 23.85 21.28
N ALA A 58 5.33 22.56 21.21
CA ALA A 58 5.26 21.80 19.96
C ALA A 58 3.80 21.40 19.67
N ASN A 59 3.43 21.45 18.38
CA ASN A 59 2.17 20.90 17.88
C ASN A 59 2.46 19.52 17.28
N ILE A 60 1.87 18.47 17.86
CA ILE A 60 2.06 17.08 17.38
C ILE A 60 1.15 16.86 16.17
N LEU A 61 1.74 16.53 15.03
CA LEU A 61 1.05 16.17 13.80
C LEU A 61 0.73 14.67 13.76
N HIS A 62 1.75 13.84 13.98
CA HIS A 62 1.63 12.38 14.01
C HIS A 62 2.53 11.78 15.09
N THR A 63 2.12 10.62 15.60
CA THR A 63 2.99 9.78 16.43
C THR A 63 3.36 8.51 15.66
N SER A 64 4.58 8.04 15.84
CA SER A 64 5.04 6.76 15.28
C SER A 64 5.42 5.81 16.40
N ARG A 65 4.65 4.75 16.58
CA ARG A 65 4.96 3.70 17.54
C ARG A 65 6.13 2.82 17.06
N TRP A 66 6.32 2.69 15.75
CA TRP A 66 7.41 1.89 15.19
C TRP A 66 8.75 2.55 15.34
N PHE A 67 8.81 3.86 15.17
CA PHE A 67 10.03 4.65 15.37
C PHE A 67 10.13 5.26 16.78
N ASN A 68 9.12 5.01 17.64
CA ASN A 68 9.05 5.57 18.99
C ASN A 68 9.28 7.08 18.98
N GLY A 69 8.46 7.80 18.24
CA GLY A 69 8.66 9.24 18.00
C GLY A 69 7.39 9.98 17.63
N ALA A 70 7.56 11.24 17.27
CA ALA A 70 6.47 12.10 16.81
C ALA A 70 6.96 13.06 15.73
N THR A 71 6.11 13.31 14.71
CA THR A 71 6.26 14.43 13.80
C THR A 71 5.59 15.64 14.42
N VAL A 72 6.34 16.72 14.56
CA VAL A 72 5.89 17.94 15.24
C VAL A 72 6.15 19.18 14.41
N GLU A 73 5.26 20.12 14.52
CA GLU A 73 5.46 21.50 14.08
C GLU A 73 5.91 22.35 15.27
N ALA A 74 7.01 23.08 15.13
CA ALA A 74 7.57 23.88 16.20
C ALA A 74 8.43 25.04 15.65
N ASN A 75 8.57 26.09 16.47
CA ASN A 75 9.53 27.16 16.18
C ASN A 75 10.92 26.81 16.73
N GLU A 76 11.92 27.59 16.32
CA GLU A 76 13.32 27.40 16.74
C GLU A 76 13.48 27.38 18.27
N GLN A 77 12.80 28.27 19.01
CA GLN A 77 12.91 28.31 20.46
C GLN A 77 12.38 27.04 21.13
N THR A 78 11.26 26.52 20.65
CA THR A 78 10.65 25.27 21.11
C THR A 78 11.60 24.10 20.83
N ILE A 79 12.17 23.99 19.63
CA ILE A 79 13.12 22.93 19.29
C ILE A 79 14.38 22.98 20.13
N GLN A 80 14.91 24.17 20.43
CA GLN A 80 16.06 24.30 21.34
C GLN A 80 15.73 23.85 22.76
N ALA A 81 14.49 24.06 23.25
CA ALA A 81 14.05 23.53 24.54
C ALA A 81 13.90 22.00 24.49
N ILE A 82 13.31 21.45 23.44
CA ILE A 82 13.15 19.99 23.23
C ILE A 82 14.51 19.28 23.17
N LYS A 83 15.53 19.87 22.55
CA LYS A 83 16.91 19.34 22.53
C LYS A 83 17.51 19.12 23.92
N GLN A 84 17.02 19.79 24.95
CA GLN A 84 17.48 19.62 26.32
C GLN A 84 16.76 18.49 27.07
N CYS A 85 15.72 17.91 26.47
CA CYS A 85 14.97 16.81 27.09
C CYS A 85 15.77 15.51 26.99
N THR A 86 16.04 14.87 28.13
CA THR A 86 16.84 13.63 28.20
C THR A 86 16.17 12.42 27.56
N PHE A 87 14.87 12.50 27.30
CA PHE A 87 14.11 11.44 26.63
C PHE A 87 14.08 11.59 25.08
N VAL A 88 14.57 12.69 24.54
CA VAL A 88 14.71 12.89 23.09
C VAL A 88 16.08 12.40 22.66
N ASP A 89 16.11 11.40 21.78
CA ASP A 89 17.33 10.80 21.26
C ASP A 89 17.83 11.57 20.03
N THR A 90 16.97 11.75 19.04
CA THR A 90 17.32 12.39 17.78
C THR A 90 16.19 13.31 17.29
N ILE A 91 16.57 14.38 16.59
CA ILE A 91 15.65 15.32 15.94
C ILE A 91 16.03 15.40 14.46
N TYR A 92 15.09 15.06 13.60
CA TYR A 92 15.21 15.15 12.14
C TYR A 92 14.37 16.30 11.62
N LEU A 93 14.97 17.16 10.83
CA LEU A 93 14.22 18.17 10.06
C LEU A 93 13.52 17.47 8.90
N THR A 94 12.22 17.73 8.71
CA THR A 94 11.43 17.11 7.64
C THR A 94 10.79 18.13 6.69
N ARG A 95 10.64 19.39 7.13
CA ARG A 95 10.18 20.52 6.31
C ARG A 95 10.57 21.83 6.94
N THR A 96 10.95 22.84 6.13
CA THR A 96 11.09 24.24 6.54
C THR A 96 10.07 25.10 5.78
N ASP A 97 9.51 26.10 6.46
CA ASP A 97 8.65 27.13 5.83
C ASP A 97 9.47 28.27 5.18
N GLU A 98 10.66 27.98 4.69
CA GLU A 98 11.31 28.98 3.81
C GLU A 98 10.40 29.15 2.59
N GLU A 99 10.05 30.42 2.30
CA GLU A 99 9.23 30.77 1.13
C GLU A 99 9.74 29.99 -0.08
N SER A 100 8.97 29.01 -0.52
CA SER A 100 9.24 28.36 -1.79
C SER A 100 9.09 29.45 -2.83
N SER A 101 10.20 29.86 -3.42
CA SER A 101 10.15 30.61 -4.65
C SER A 101 9.28 29.78 -5.59
N VAL A 102 8.14 30.36 -5.99
CA VAL A 102 7.02 29.73 -6.70
C VAL A 102 7.51 29.01 -7.98
N ILE A 103 8.13 27.86 -7.79
CA ILE A 103 8.32 26.85 -8.82
C ILE A 103 7.44 25.69 -8.36
N PRO A 104 6.30 25.42 -9.03
CA PRO A 104 5.48 24.28 -8.66
C PRO A 104 6.34 23.01 -8.68
N PRO A 105 6.19 22.10 -7.71
CA PRO A 105 6.95 20.86 -7.63
C PRO A 105 6.96 20.13 -8.96
N LEU A 106 8.13 19.64 -9.38
CA LEU A 106 8.28 18.97 -10.68
C LEU A 106 7.42 17.68 -10.75
N SER A 107 7.15 17.07 -9.60
CA SER A 107 6.34 15.87 -9.45
C SER A 107 4.85 16.12 -9.68
N LEU A 108 4.30 17.21 -9.14
CA LEU A 108 2.88 17.56 -9.28
C LEU A 108 2.56 18.22 -10.63
N ARG A 109 3.55 18.88 -11.30
CA ARG A 109 3.35 19.43 -12.63
C ARG A 109 2.94 18.43 -13.70
N LYS A 110 3.00 17.12 -13.42
CA LYS A 110 2.71 16.04 -14.40
C LYS A 110 1.83 14.93 -13.87
N ARG A 111 1.34 15.00 -12.64
CA ARG A 111 0.37 14.02 -12.11
C ARG A 111 -1.07 14.31 -12.50
N GLU A 112 -1.37 15.41 -13.18
CA GLU A 112 -2.53 15.38 -14.05
C GLU A 112 -2.25 14.28 -15.08
N ALA A 113 -2.93 13.15 -14.91
CA ALA A 113 -3.16 12.25 -16.02
C ALA A 113 -3.83 13.13 -17.09
N LYS A 114 -3.04 13.75 -17.97
CA LYS A 114 -3.56 14.23 -19.23
C LYS A 114 -4.05 12.97 -19.90
N GLY A 115 -5.34 12.72 -19.71
CA GLY A 115 -6.10 11.90 -20.61
C GLY A 115 -5.94 12.54 -21.99
N GLU A 116 -4.84 12.26 -22.68
CA GLU A 116 -4.83 12.35 -24.12
C GLU A 116 -5.94 11.42 -24.53
N GLY A 117 -7.00 12.01 -25.10
CA GLY A 117 -8.20 11.33 -25.50
C GLY A 117 -7.87 10.17 -26.45
N LEU A 118 -7.50 9.05 -25.87
CA LEU A 118 -7.47 7.76 -26.51
C LEU A 118 -8.89 7.21 -26.41
N GLU A 119 -9.46 6.97 -27.58
CA GLU A 119 -10.78 6.37 -27.75
C GLU A 119 -10.96 5.21 -26.75
N ALA A 120 -12.12 5.18 -26.10
CA ALA A 120 -12.58 4.11 -25.22
C ALA A 120 -12.53 2.75 -25.96
N LYS A 121 -11.39 2.07 -25.85
CA LYS A 121 -11.15 0.70 -26.32
C LYS A 121 -10.31 -0.03 -25.28
N GLY A 122 -10.75 -0.07 -24.05
CA GLY A 122 -10.13 -0.87 -23.03
C GLY A 122 -11.22 -1.59 -22.27
N GLU A 123 -11.53 -2.80 -22.70
CA GLU A 123 -12.17 -3.75 -21.80
C GLU A 123 -11.10 -4.04 -20.72
N GLY A 124 -11.33 -3.71 -19.43
CA GLY A 124 -10.38 -3.96 -18.32
C GLY A 124 -9.98 -5.43 -18.14
N LEU A 125 -10.46 -6.28 -19.03
CA LEU A 125 -10.12 -7.70 -19.11
C LEU A 125 -8.70 -7.98 -19.62
N GLU A 126 -8.08 -7.07 -20.41
CA GLU A 126 -6.72 -7.29 -20.93
C GLU A 126 -5.70 -7.37 -19.79
N GLN A 127 -5.81 -6.49 -18.79
CA GLN A 127 -4.91 -6.48 -17.63
C GLN A 127 -5.11 -7.69 -16.72
N LEU A 128 -6.35 -8.21 -16.59
CA LEU A 128 -6.63 -9.44 -15.86
C LEU A 128 -6.09 -10.67 -16.63
N ALA A 129 -6.26 -10.67 -17.96
CA ALA A 129 -5.76 -11.73 -18.82
C ALA A 129 -4.23 -11.80 -18.81
N GLN A 130 -3.53 -10.65 -18.83
CA GLN A 130 -2.07 -10.59 -18.75
C GLN A 130 -1.53 -11.28 -17.48
N LEU A 131 -2.21 -11.08 -16.33
CA LEU A 131 -1.88 -11.73 -15.06
C LEU A 131 -2.43 -13.16 -14.95
N ASN A 132 -3.09 -13.69 -16.00
CA ASN A 132 -3.81 -14.97 -15.97
C ASN A 132 -4.72 -15.13 -14.74
N LEU A 133 -5.43 -14.05 -14.38
CA LEU A 133 -6.27 -13.98 -13.19
C LEU A 133 -7.70 -14.48 -13.42
N LEU A 134 -8.16 -14.47 -14.66
CA LEU A 134 -9.53 -14.86 -15.01
C LEU A 134 -9.92 -16.27 -14.53
N PRO A 135 -9.07 -17.31 -14.65
CA PRO A 135 -9.41 -18.63 -14.11
C PRO A 135 -9.61 -18.62 -12.59
N LEU A 136 -8.80 -17.85 -11.85
CA LEU A 136 -8.96 -17.72 -10.39
C LEU A 136 -10.28 -17.03 -10.04
N HIS A 137 -10.66 -15.99 -10.76
CA HIS A 137 -11.95 -15.32 -10.61
C HIS A 137 -13.15 -16.22 -10.95
N GLN A 138 -13.00 -17.12 -11.94
CA GLN A 138 -14.04 -18.10 -12.29
C GLN A 138 -14.26 -19.14 -11.18
N THR A 139 -13.24 -19.44 -10.37
CA THR A 139 -13.37 -20.27 -9.16
C THR A 139 -13.99 -19.52 -7.97
N GLY A 140 -14.27 -18.23 -8.12
CA GLY A 140 -14.95 -17.41 -7.11
C GLY A 140 -14.02 -16.58 -6.23
N TYR A 141 -12.70 -16.62 -6.45
CA TYR A 141 -11.73 -15.88 -5.64
C TYR A 141 -11.42 -14.50 -6.22
N LYS A 142 -12.00 -13.45 -5.62
CA LYS A 142 -11.91 -12.05 -6.05
C LYS A 142 -11.53 -11.10 -4.91
N GLY A 143 -10.83 -11.61 -3.89
CA GLY A 143 -10.36 -10.82 -2.75
C GLY A 143 -11.27 -10.84 -1.52
N GLN A 144 -12.34 -11.63 -1.49
CA GLN A 144 -13.24 -11.68 -0.34
C GLN A 144 -12.51 -12.05 0.96
N GLY A 145 -12.81 -11.32 2.04
CA GLY A 145 -12.17 -11.47 3.34
C GLY A 145 -10.79 -10.83 3.44
N ILE A 146 -10.31 -10.19 2.35
CA ILE A 146 -9.03 -9.48 2.35
C ILE A 146 -9.27 -7.96 2.43
N ARG A 147 -8.51 -7.29 3.29
CA ARG A 147 -8.56 -5.86 3.54
C ARG A 147 -7.36 -5.19 2.89
N ILE A 148 -7.62 -4.19 2.04
CA ILE A 148 -6.60 -3.47 1.28
C ILE A 148 -6.62 -2.01 1.67
N GLY A 149 -5.45 -1.46 2.04
CA GLY A 149 -5.22 -0.03 2.13
C GLY A 149 -4.75 0.54 0.79
N ILE A 150 -5.24 1.72 0.43
CA ILE A 150 -4.75 2.48 -0.72
C ILE A 150 -4.13 3.76 -0.18
N ALA A 151 -2.80 3.90 -0.28
CA ALA A 151 -2.08 5.12 0.09
C ALA A 151 -1.76 5.92 -1.16
N ASP A 152 -2.28 7.16 -1.24
CA ASP A 152 -2.19 7.99 -2.45
C ASP A 152 -2.36 9.50 -2.14
N GLY A 153 -2.19 10.34 -3.16
CA GLY A 153 -2.24 11.81 -3.05
C GLY A 153 -3.64 12.42 -3.07
N GLY A 154 -4.69 11.65 -3.36
CA GLY A 154 -6.06 12.18 -3.37
C GLY A 154 -7.07 11.27 -4.06
N PHE A 155 -8.34 11.42 -3.66
CA PHE A 155 -9.42 10.51 -4.05
C PHE A 155 -10.62 11.26 -4.63
N TYR A 156 -10.35 12.25 -5.48
CA TYR A 156 -11.40 13.06 -6.10
C TYR A 156 -12.56 12.22 -6.61
N ASN A 157 -13.77 12.58 -6.17
CA ASN A 157 -15.04 12.01 -6.61
C ASN A 157 -15.21 10.50 -6.36
N ALA A 158 -14.28 9.84 -5.65
CA ALA A 158 -14.37 8.40 -5.42
C ALA A 158 -15.66 7.99 -4.69
N ASP A 159 -16.17 8.85 -3.81
CA ASP A 159 -17.40 8.66 -3.03
C ASP A 159 -18.69 8.78 -3.84
N SER A 160 -18.62 9.26 -5.08
CA SER A 160 -19.80 9.49 -5.94
C SER A 160 -19.83 8.63 -7.21
N LEU A 161 -18.80 7.80 -7.45
CA LEU A 161 -18.73 6.92 -8.61
C LEU A 161 -19.50 5.63 -8.37
N GLU A 162 -20.52 5.38 -9.20
CA GLU A 162 -21.31 4.14 -9.16
C GLU A 162 -20.47 2.88 -9.36
N SER A 163 -19.35 3.02 -10.08
CA SER A 163 -18.42 1.92 -10.37
C SER A 163 -17.52 1.53 -9.20
N LEU A 164 -17.53 2.27 -8.09
CA LEU A 164 -16.75 2.00 -6.89
C LEU A 164 -17.69 1.66 -5.73
N PRO A 165 -18.07 0.39 -5.51
CA PRO A 165 -19.06 0.00 -4.50
C PRO A 165 -18.63 0.39 -3.08
N HIS A 166 -19.40 1.27 -2.42
CA HIS A 166 -19.06 1.83 -1.11
C HIS A 166 -19.34 0.88 0.05
N ASP A 167 -20.12 -0.15 -0.14
CA ASP A 167 -20.38 -1.21 0.86
C ASP A 167 -19.14 -2.05 1.18
N GLN A 168 -18.09 -1.92 0.38
CA GLN A 168 -16.78 -2.53 0.60
C GLN A 168 -15.78 -1.59 1.29
N TRP A 169 -16.17 -0.36 1.61
CA TRP A 169 -15.28 0.60 2.24
C TRP A 169 -15.27 0.46 3.76
N LEU A 170 -14.09 0.27 4.33
CA LEU A 170 -13.85 0.26 5.78
C LEU A 170 -13.76 1.66 6.36
N GLY A 171 -13.39 2.65 5.53
CA GLY A 171 -13.21 4.04 5.92
C GLY A 171 -12.10 4.73 5.13
N TYR A 172 -11.79 5.94 5.56
CA TYR A 172 -10.72 6.75 5.00
C TYR A 172 -10.13 7.68 6.06
N THR A 173 -8.91 8.15 5.81
CA THR A 173 -8.26 9.16 6.66
C THR A 173 -7.34 10.05 5.84
N ASP A 174 -7.31 11.33 6.22
CA ASP A 174 -6.37 12.33 5.71
C ASP A 174 -5.25 12.51 6.73
N LEU A 175 -4.03 12.27 6.31
CA LEU A 175 -2.82 12.41 7.12
C LEU A 175 -2.01 13.66 6.73
N THR A 176 -2.57 14.49 5.86
CA THR A 176 -1.99 15.77 5.47
C THR A 176 -2.47 16.88 6.39
N ASP A 177 -1.87 18.07 6.30
CA ASP A 177 -2.35 19.28 7.00
C ASP A 177 -3.51 19.95 6.24
N SER A 178 -4.01 19.30 5.20
CA SER A 178 -5.03 19.84 4.32
C SER A 178 -6.34 20.07 5.06
N GLN A 179 -6.90 21.29 4.90
CA GLN A 179 -8.26 21.61 5.31
C GLN A 179 -9.28 21.30 4.20
N HIS A 180 -8.83 20.64 3.13
CA HIS A 180 -9.63 20.34 1.95
C HIS A 180 -10.49 19.09 2.13
N ASP A 181 -11.57 19.02 1.37
CA ASP A 181 -12.40 17.83 1.31
C ASP A 181 -11.58 16.63 0.81
N PHE A 182 -11.70 15.49 1.49
CA PHE A 182 -10.98 14.27 1.13
C PHE A 182 -11.31 13.81 -0.30
N PHE A 183 -12.54 14.00 -0.75
CA PHE A 183 -13.01 13.68 -2.09
C PHE A 183 -13.09 14.90 -3.01
N GLY A 184 -12.54 16.03 -2.58
CA GLY A 184 -12.46 17.27 -3.33
C GLY A 184 -11.57 17.18 -4.57
N PRO A 185 -11.55 18.23 -5.41
CA PRO A 185 -10.90 18.20 -6.74
C PRO A 185 -9.37 18.12 -6.70
N GLU A 186 -8.78 18.12 -5.54
CA GLU A 186 -7.34 18.13 -5.34
C GLU A 186 -6.77 16.71 -5.37
N GLY A 187 -6.51 16.22 -6.56
CA GLY A 187 -5.90 14.91 -6.75
C GLY A 187 -6.91 13.81 -7.08
N ASN A 188 -6.82 13.31 -8.28
CA ASN A 188 -7.66 12.22 -8.80
C ASN A 188 -6.91 10.89 -8.91
N HIS A 189 -5.61 10.89 -8.62
CA HIS A 189 -4.73 9.75 -8.89
C HIS A 189 -5.10 8.52 -8.04
N GLY A 190 -5.41 8.69 -6.76
CA GLY A 190 -5.84 7.61 -5.89
C GLY A 190 -7.17 6.99 -6.31
N THR A 191 -8.10 7.79 -6.86
CA THR A 191 -9.34 7.27 -7.45
C THR A 191 -9.06 6.38 -8.65
N LEU A 192 -8.13 6.77 -9.51
CA LEU A 192 -7.70 5.95 -10.65
C LEU A 192 -7.06 4.64 -10.18
N CYS A 193 -6.17 4.69 -9.19
CA CYS A 193 -5.55 3.50 -8.59
C CYS A 193 -6.60 2.58 -7.93
N LEU A 194 -7.53 3.14 -7.17
CA LEU A 194 -8.64 2.41 -6.55
C LEU A 194 -9.51 1.72 -7.61
N SER A 195 -9.80 2.42 -8.72
CA SER A 195 -10.62 1.87 -9.81
C SER A 195 -9.97 0.64 -10.46
N ALA A 196 -8.65 0.58 -10.55
CA ALA A 196 -7.93 -0.58 -11.07
C ALA A 196 -8.16 -1.85 -10.23
N ILE A 197 -8.38 -1.69 -8.92
CA ILE A 197 -8.55 -2.83 -8.01
C ILE A 197 -10.02 -3.21 -7.86
N MET A 198 -10.91 -2.26 -7.53
CA MET A 198 -12.28 -2.56 -7.13
C MET A 198 -13.33 -2.20 -8.19
N GLY A 199 -12.98 -1.44 -9.22
CA GLY A 199 -13.95 -0.88 -10.16
C GLY A 199 -14.80 -1.95 -10.85
N GLN A 200 -16.10 -1.66 -11.03
CA GLN A 200 -17.06 -2.57 -11.64
C GLN A 200 -18.02 -1.81 -12.54
N GLN A 201 -18.05 -2.17 -13.82
CA GLN A 201 -19.03 -1.73 -14.82
C GLN A 201 -19.33 -2.88 -15.80
N GLU A 202 -20.31 -2.69 -16.69
CA GLU A 202 -20.70 -3.71 -17.67
C GLU A 202 -19.51 -4.27 -18.47
N ASN A 203 -18.57 -3.40 -18.89
CA ASN A 203 -17.40 -3.76 -19.69
C ASN A 203 -16.09 -3.53 -18.95
N TYR A 204 -16.11 -3.43 -17.63
CA TYR A 204 -14.92 -3.21 -16.82
C TYR A 204 -14.97 -3.99 -15.51
N GLN A 205 -13.88 -4.67 -15.20
CA GLN A 205 -13.71 -5.37 -13.93
C GLN A 205 -12.33 -5.11 -13.35
N GLY A 206 -12.29 -4.61 -12.12
CA GLY A 206 -11.09 -4.52 -11.31
C GLY A 206 -10.56 -5.88 -10.85
N VAL A 207 -9.39 -5.88 -10.30
CA VAL A 207 -8.61 -7.10 -10.00
C VAL A 207 -9.08 -7.81 -8.72
N ALA A 208 -9.68 -7.09 -7.75
CA ALA A 208 -10.13 -7.65 -6.47
C ALA A 208 -11.49 -7.06 -6.04
N THR A 209 -12.51 -7.27 -6.86
CA THR A 209 -13.84 -6.66 -6.73
C THR A 209 -14.64 -7.10 -5.50
N GLN A 210 -14.13 -7.98 -4.66
CA GLN A 210 -14.79 -8.45 -3.43
C GLN A 210 -13.91 -8.27 -2.16
N ALA A 211 -12.80 -7.53 -2.27
CA ALA A 211 -12.01 -7.11 -1.13
C ALA A 211 -12.66 -5.93 -0.39
N GLU A 212 -12.22 -5.66 0.83
CA GLU A 212 -12.60 -4.48 1.60
C GLU A 212 -11.49 -3.43 1.55
N TYR A 213 -11.83 -2.13 1.55
CA TYR A 213 -10.90 -1.05 1.23
C TYR A 213 -10.85 0.03 2.31
N PHE A 214 -9.64 0.51 2.63
CA PHE A 214 -9.41 1.71 3.43
C PHE A 214 -8.52 2.70 2.66
N LEU A 215 -8.89 3.98 2.63
CA LEU A 215 -8.20 5.00 1.84
C LEU A 215 -7.36 5.91 2.74
N PHE A 216 -6.11 6.15 2.35
CA PHE A 216 -5.19 7.04 3.06
C PHE A 216 -4.72 8.14 2.11
N ARG A 217 -4.97 9.41 2.44
CA ARG A 217 -4.31 10.54 1.78
C ARG A 217 -3.06 10.89 2.56
N THR A 218 -1.89 10.80 1.90
CA THR A 218 -0.57 10.99 2.53
C THR A 218 0.23 12.12 1.92
N GLU A 219 -0.15 12.61 0.72
CA GLU A 219 0.60 13.63 -0.02
C GLU A 219 -0.02 15.01 0.15
N GLU A 220 0.82 15.99 0.39
CA GLU A 220 0.46 17.40 0.37
C GLU A 220 0.27 17.88 -1.09
N HIS A 221 -0.72 18.73 -1.32
CA HIS A 221 -1.07 19.10 -2.70
C HIS A 221 -0.01 19.99 -3.38
N ASN A 222 0.66 20.86 -2.64
CA ASN A 222 1.52 21.91 -3.19
C ASN A 222 2.98 21.82 -2.76
N THR A 223 3.37 20.79 -2.05
CA THR A 223 4.74 20.63 -1.53
C THR A 223 5.20 19.20 -1.72
N GLU A 224 6.51 19.02 -1.87
CA GLU A 224 7.15 17.72 -1.85
C GLU A 224 8.24 17.78 -0.78
N SER A 225 8.03 17.13 0.35
CA SER A 225 8.94 17.18 1.49
C SER A 225 9.04 15.83 2.21
N PRO A 226 10.10 15.58 2.99
CA PRO A 226 10.20 14.35 3.80
C PRO A 226 9.06 14.14 4.80
N LYS A 227 8.25 15.17 5.10
CA LYS A 227 7.02 15.04 5.89
C LYS A 227 6.03 14.05 5.27
N GLU A 228 5.96 13.98 3.93
CA GLU A 228 5.07 13.03 3.24
C GLU A 228 5.46 11.58 3.50
N ILE A 229 6.77 11.31 3.70
CA ILE A 229 7.22 9.99 4.19
C ILE A 229 6.69 9.73 5.60
N ASP A 230 6.64 10.73 6.48
CA ASP A 230 6.09 10.59 7.83
C ASP A 230 4.58 10.34 7.80
N ASN A 231 3.84 11.05 6.93
CA ASN A 231 2.42 10.81 6.68
C ASN A 231 2.19 9.37 6.18
N TRP A 232 3.01 8.92 5.22
CA TRP A 232 2.94 7.56 4.70
C TRP A 232 3.23 6.51 5.78
N VAL A 233 4.25 6.72 6.61
CA VAL A 233 4.54 5.84 7.76
C VAL A 233 3.36 5.77 8.72
N ALA A 234 2.72 6.91 9.03
CA ALA A 234 1.53 6.95 9.85
C ALA A 234 0.37 6.15 9.23
N ALA A 235 0.19 6.23 7.89
CA ALA A 235 -0.79 5.41 7.15
C ALA A 235 -0.52 3.91 7.31
N ILE A 236 0.73 3.47 7.16
CA ILE A 236 1.09 2.05 7.27
C ILE A 236 0.93 1.54 8.71
N GLU A 237 1.28 2.35 9.70
CA GLU A 237 1.04 2.00 11.11
C GLU A 237 -0.46 1.91 11.43
N MET A 238 -1.28 2.80 10.87
CA MET A 238 -2.73 2.74 11.00
C MET A 238 -3.29 1.51 10.28
N ALA A 239 -2.80 1.16 9.09
CA ALA A 239 -3.17 -0.05 8.35
C ALA A 239 -2.92 -1.31 9.20
N ASP A 240 -1.78 -1.39 9.88
CA ASP A 240 -1.46 -2.45 10.83
C ASP A 240 -2.43 -2.47 12.02
N SER A 241 -2.73 -1.31 12.60
CA SER A 241 -3.67 -1.17 13.72
C SER A 241 -5.11 -1.60 13.35
N LEU A 242 -5.52 -1.37 12.10
CA LEU A 242 -6.83 -1.75 11.57
C LEU A 242 -6.89 -3.23 11.17
N GLY A 243 -5.75 -3.92 11.05
CA GLY A 243 -5.67 -5.30 10.58
C GLY A 243 -5.88 -5.38 9.06
N LEU A 244 -5.24 -4.50 8.29
CA LEU A 244 -5.21 -4.63 6.84
C LEU A 244 -4.22 -5.72 6.44
N HIS A 245 -4.50 -6.43 5.36
CA HIS A 245 -3.66 -7.49 4.82
C HIS A 245 -2.62 -6.95 3.86
N ILE A 246 -3.04 -6.01 3.01
CA ILE A 246 -2.26 -5.46 1.90
C ILE A 246 -2.34 -3.93 1.96
N VAL A 247 -1.25 -3.25 1.63
CA VAL A 247 -1.31 -1.83 1.26
C VAL A 247 -0.73 -1.65 -0.12
N SER A 248 -1.51 -1.03 -1.01
CA SER A 248 -1.10 -0.59 -2.34
C SER A 248 -0.64 0.85 -2.28
N THR A 249 0.61 1.11 -2.65
CA THR A 249 1.23 2.44 -2.62
C THR A 249 1.66 2.82 -4.02
N SER A 250 0.96 3.75 -4.64
CA SER A 250 1.30 4.26 -5.96
C SER A 250 2.14 5.54 -5.91
N LEU A 251 2.97 5.66 -4.89
CA LEU A 251 3.80 6.80 -4.53
C LEU A 251 5.28 6.41 -4.51
N GLY A 252 6.16 7.41 -4.50
CA GLY A 252 7.59 7.18 -4.34
C GLY A 252 8.38 8.46 -4.29
N TYR A 253 9.40 8.50 -3.43
CA TYR A 253 10.17 9.69 -3.07
C TYR A 253 11.61 9.56 -3.53
N THR A 254 12.13 10.60 -4.19
CA THR A 254 13.54 10.72 -4.61
C THR A 254 14.05 12.14 -4.44
N THR A 255 13.26 13.12 -4.86
CA THR A 255 13.61 14.56 -4.86
C THR A 255 12.50 15.35 -4.19
N PHE A 256 12.89 16.39 -3.48
CA PHE A 256 12.03 17.26 -2.71
C PHE A 256 12.19 18.70 -3.16
N ASP A 257 11.28 19.58 -2.75
CA ASP A 257 11.34 21.01 -3.04
C ASP A 257 12.64 21.64 -2.54
N GLN A 258 13.16 21.16 -1.43
CA GLN A 258 14.43 21.57 -0.87
C GLN A 258 15.49 20.51 -1.19
N GLU A 259 16.42 20.82 -2.08
CA GLU A 259 17.41 19.89 -2.63
C GLU A 259 18.27 19.17 -1.58
N HIS A 260 18.47 19.74 -0.40
CA HIS A 260 19.26 19.11 0.67
C HIS A 260 18.58 17.91 1.30
N PHE A 261 17.28 17.69 1.03
CA PHE A 261 16.56 16.49 1.42
C PHE A 261 16.60 15.39 0.34
N ASN A 262 17.05 15.72 -0.88
CA ASN A 262 17.05 14.75 -1.98
C ASN A 262 17.86 13.50 -1.63
N PHE A 263 17.30 12.36 -1.97
CA PHE A 263 18.01 11.11 -1.90
C PHE A 263 19.01 10.98 -3.06
N ALA A 264 20.13 10.32 -2.77
CA ALA A 264 21.04 9.78 -3.78
C ALA A 264 20.66 8.33 -4.10
N TYR A 265 21.12 7.79 -5.23
CA TYR A 265 20.88 6.38 -5.55
C TYR A 265 21.41 5.44 -4.45
N ALA A 266 22.53 5.80 -3.80
CA ALA A 266 23.09 5.04 -2.69
C ALA A 266 22.14 4.86 -1.51
N ASP A 267 21.16 5.77 -1.36
CA ASP A 267 20.16 5.74 -0.29
C ASP A 267 18.98 4.77 -0.62
N MET A 268 18.91 4.29 -1.87
CA MET A 268 17.91 3.30 -2.32
C MET A 268 18.34 1.88 -1.89
N ASP A 269 18.72 1.71 -0.65
CA ASP A 269 19.31 0.50 -0.07
C ASP A 269 18.32 -0.33 0.76
N GLY A 270 17.06 0.12 0.85
CA GLY A 270 16.02 -0.51 1.65
C GLY A 270 16.15 -0.28 3.16
N ARG A 271 17.01 0.64 3.60
CA ARG A 271 17.32 0.88 5.02
C ARG A 271 17.44 2.35 5.38
N THR A 272 17.89 3.19 4.45
CA THR A 272 18.17 4.61 4.70
C THR A 272 16.89 5.39 4.92
N SER A 273 15.88 5.23 4.10
CA SER A 273 14.62 5.95 4.26
C SER A 273 13.74 5.35 5.36
N ARG A 274 13.03 6.21 6.12
CA ARG A 274 12.02 5.75 7.09
C ARG A 274 10.90 4.96 6.41
N GLY A 275 10.55 5.30 5.17
CA GLY A 275 9.58 4.55 4.38
C GLY A 275 10.02 3.10 4.14
N ALA A 276 11.28 2.88 3.75
CA ALA A 276 11.84 1.54 3.57
C ALA A 276 11.91 0.77 4.90
N GLN A 277 12.33 1.42 5.99
CA GLN A 277 12.36 0.81 7.32
C GLN A 277 10.96 0.40 7.81
N ALA A 278 9.95 1.28 7.63
CA ALA A 278 8.55 0.99 7.97
C ALA A 278 8.01 -0.20 7.16
N SER A 279 8.40 -0.31 5.89
CA SER A 279 8.04 -1.44 5.02
C SER A 279 8.52 -2.77 5.58
N LEU A 280 9.75 -2.83 6.09
CA LEU A 280 10.29 -4.03 6.76
C LEU A 280 9.51 -4.39 8.02
N ILE A 281 9.13 -3.40 8.81
CA ILE A 281 8.34 -3.61 10.02
C ILE A 281 6.95 -4.15 9.63
N ALA A 282 6.29 -3.53 8.64
CA ALA A 282 5.01 -3.95 8.12
C ALA A 282 5.01 -5.42 7.67
N ALA A 283 6.04 -5.83 6.93
CA ALA A 283 6.20 -7.22 6.49
C ALA A 283 6.32 -8.19 7.68
N ARG A 284 7.10 -7.85 8.71
CA ARG A 284 7.22 -8.64 9.95
C ARG A 284 5.92 -8.71 10.74
N LYS A 285 5.08 -7.68 10.65
CA LYS A 285 3.75 -7.62 11.27
C LYS A 285 2.67 -8.34 10.44
N GLY A 286 3.04 -8.97 9.32
CA GLY A 286 2.16 -9.81 8.53
C GLY A 286 1.39 -9.07 7.43
N MET A 287 1.72 -7.84 7.11
CA MET A 287 1.19 -7.11 5.96
C MET A 287 2.04 -7.34 4.71
N LEU A 288 1.41 -7.32 3.55
CA LEU A 288 2.07 -7.30 2.25
C LEU A 288 1.98 -5.89 1.67
N LEU A 289 3.11 -5.23 1.51
CA LEU A 289 3.17 -3.96 0.82
C LEU A 289 3.45 -4.17 -0.67
N VAL A 290 2.69 -3.48 -1.51
CA VAL A 290 2.84 -3.46 -2.96
C VAL A 290 3.07 -2.00 -3.36
N THR A 291 4.19 -1.71 -3.99
CA THR A 291 4.65 -0.34 -4.21
C THR A 291 5.06 -0.12 -5.66
N ALA A 292 4.66 1.00 -6.24
CA ALA A 292 5.08 1.40 -7.58
C ALA A 292 6.59 1.65 -7.63
N MET A 293 7.23 1.19 -8.69
CA MET A 293 8.69 1.29 -8.89
C MET A 293 9.17 2.73 -9.16
N GLY A 294 8.28 3.59 -9.68
CA GLY A 294 8.60 4.93 -10.17
C GLY A 294 8.57 5.04 -11.69
N ASN A 295 8.53 6.28 -12.19
CA ASN A 295 8.38 6.61 -13.62
C ASN A 295 9.59 7.39 -14.15
N GLU A 296 10.78 6.99 -13.72
CA GLU A 296 12.04 7.70 -13.96
C GLU A 296 12.91 7.02 -15.03
N GLY A 297 12.50 5.86 -15.59
CA GLY A 297 13.32 5.04 -16.48
C GLY A 297 13.87 5.74 -17.73
N ASN A 298 13.17 6.77 -18.22
CA ASN A 298 13.60 7.60 -19.35
C ASN A 298 14.08 9.01 -18.94
N LYS A 299 14.34 9.23 -17.62
CA LYS A 299 14.83 10.49 -17.06
C LYS A 299 16.23 10.33 -16.47
N THR A 300 16.81 11.43 -15.99
CA THR A 300 18.18 11.48 -15.44
C THR A 300 18.33 10.59 -14.20
N TRP A 301 17.31 10.53 -13.32
CA TRP A 301 17.34 9.69 -12.13
C TRP A 301 17.39 8.20 -12.48
N HIS A 302 16.58 7.76 -13.45
CA HIS A 302 16.57 6.43 -14.05
C HIS A 302 16.12 5.28 -13.12
N TYR A 303 16.46 5.30 -11.86
CA TYR A 303 16.27 4.21 -10.91
C TYR A 303 14.93 4.28 -10.15
N LEU A 304 14.76 3.30 -9.27
CA LEU A 304 13.61 3.19 -8.37
C LEU A 304 13.56 4.36 -7.36
N SER A 305 12.41 4.50 -6.72
CA SER A 305 12.19 5.44 -5.62
C SER A 305 11.95 4.69 -4.30
N THR A 306 12.17 5.33 -3.15
CA THR A 306 11.73 4.77 -1.87
C THR A 306 10.21 4.98 -1.70
N PRO A 307 9.43 4.02 -1.11
CA PRO A 307 9.86 2.81 -0.43
C PRO A 307 9.96 1.55 -1.31
N ALA A 308 9.94 1.66 -2.66
CA ALA A 308 10.06 0.50 -3.55
C ALA A 308 11.43 -0.23 -3.42
N ASP A 309 12.44 0.45 -2.86
CA ASP A 309 13.75 -0.11 -2.53
C ASP A 309 13.72 -1.08 -1.33
N ALA A 310 12.65 -1.10 -0.53
CA ALA A 310 12.57 -1.94 0.66
C ALA A 310 12.62 -3.44 0.32
N ASP A 311 13.15 -4.25 1.25
CA ASP A 311 13.06 -5.70 1.21
C ASP A 311 11.66 -6.19 1.64
N SER A 312 11.34 -7.44 1.34
CA SER A 312 10.12 -8.11 1.82
C SER A 312 8.79 -7.49 1.35
N ILE A 313 8.81 -6.68 0.29
CA ILE A 313 7.66 -6.09 -0.39
C ILE A 313 7.53 -6.60 -1.82
N LEU A 314 6.51 -6.17 -2.55
CA LEU A 314 6.44 -6.28 -4.01
C LEU A 314 6.56 -4.88 -4.63
N SER A 315 7.72 -4.55 -5.20
CA SER A 315 7.84 -3.37 -6.06
C SER A 315 7.46 -3.73 -7.49
N VAL A 316 6.71 -2.86 -8.15
CA VAL A 316 6.02 -3.17 -9.40
C VAL A 316 6.47 -2.24 -10.54
N GLY A 317 7.08 -2.84 -11.56
CA GLY A 317 7.40 -2.18 -12.82
C GLY A 317 6.22 -2.19 -13.79
N ALA A 318 6.30 -1.37 -14.83
CA ALA A 318 5.25 -1.23 -15.84
C ALA A 318 5.63 -1.87 -17.16
N VAL A 319 4.71 -2.67 -17.72
CA VAL A 319 4.74 -3.18 -19.11
C VAL A 319 3.49 -2.71 -19.86
N ASN A 320 3.52 -2.82 -21.19
CA ASN A 320 2.32 -2.65 -22.01
C ASN A 320 1.52 -3.98 -22.11
N LYS A 321 0.43 -3.98 -22.84
CA LYS A 321 -0.43 -5.16 -23.04
C LYS A 321 0.29 -6.38 -23.66
N ASP A 322 1.34 -6.15 -24.44
CA ASP A 322 2.12 -7.20 -25.12
C ASP A 322 3.28 -7.70 -24.24
N GLY A 323 3.39 -7.21 -22.99
CA GLY A 323 4.43 -7.55 -22.03
C GLY A 323 5.78 -6.85 -22.30
N ALA A 324 5.84 -5.88 -23.20
CA ALA A 324 7.05 -5.08 -23.41
C ALA A 324 7.16 -3.99 -22.32
N ILE A 325 8.39 -3.78 -21.83
CA ILE A 325 8.63 -2.79 -20.78
C ILE A 325 8.23 -1.37 -21.23
N ALA A 326 7.50 -0.66 -20.40
CA ALA A 326 7.18 0.74 -20.61
C ALA A 326 8.44 1.60 -20.42
N ARG A 327 8.73 2.49 -21.36
CA ARG A 327 9.98 3.28 -21.37
C ARG A 327 10.17 4.15 -20.12
N PHE A 328 9.10 4.53 -19.46
CA PHE A 328 9.15 5.31 -18.24
C PHE A 328 9.39 4.48 -16.98
N SER A 329 9.15 3.15 -17.02
CA SER A 329 9.32 2.28 -15.85
C SER A 329 10.73 2.38 -15.30
N SER A 330 10.85 2.73 -14.02
CA SER A 330 12.14 2.85 -13.35
C SER A 330 12.90 1.52 -13.30
N TYR A 331 14.21 1.60 -13.21
CA TYR A 331 15.12 0.46 -13.22
C TYR A 331 15.53 0.05 -11.78
N GLY A 332 15.80 -1.23 -11.59
CA GLY A 332 16.65 -1.72 -10.52
C GLY A 332 18.13 -1.74 -10.95
N PRO A 333 18.96 -2.42 -10.16
CA PRO A 333 18.66 -3.01 -8.86
C PRO A 333 18.49 -1.95 -7.76
N SER A 334 18.18 -2.36 -6.51
CA SER A 334 18.40 -1.48 -5.35
C SER A 334 19.89 -1.24 -5.14
N ALA A 335 20.26 -0.19 -4.39
CA ALA A 335 21.65 0.18 -4.18
C ALA A 335 22.49 -0.91 -3.47
N ASP A 336 21.83 -1.78 -2.68
CA ASP A 336 22.43 -2.96 -2.05
C ASP A 336 22.40 -4.22 -2.94
N GLY A 337 21.99 -4.09 -4.21
CA GLY A 337 22.10 -5.12 -5.24
C GLY A 337 20.96 -6.14 -5.31
N ARG A 338 19.81 -5.91 -4.63
CA ARG A 338 18.63 -6.78 -4.74
C ARG A 338 17.92 -6.58 -6.06
N VAL A 339 17.29 -7.67 -6.55
CA VAL A 339 16.44 -7.62 -7.74
C VAL A 339 15.26 -6.68 -7.49
N LYS A 340 15.14 -5.67 -8.34
CA LYS A 340 14.05 -4.70 -8.39
C LYS A 340 13.79 -4.32 -9.87
N PRO A 341 12.49 -4.14 -10.25
CA PRO A 341 11.30 -4.47 -9.46
C PRO A 341 11.25 -5.96 -9.11
N GLU A 342 10.43 -6.36 -8.13
CA GLU A 342 10.15 -7.78 -7.99
C GLU A 342 9.34 -8.28 -9.18
N VAL A 343 8.28 -7.58 -9.57
CA VAL A 343 7.38 -8.02 -10.64
C VAL A 343 6.97 -6.86 -11.55
N CYS A 344 6.40 -7.17 -12.70
CA CYS A 344 5.79 -6.21 -13.61
C CYS A 344 4.31 -6.55 -13.87
N ALA A 345 3.51 -5.52 -14.14
CA ALA A 345 2.15 -5.64 -14.65
C ALA A 345 1.86 -4.53 -15.67
N MET A 346 0.69 -4.57 -16.28
CA MET A 346 0.26 -3.58 -17.25
C MET A 346 0.20 -2.18 -16.61
N GLY A 347 1.08 -1.30 -17.00
CA GLY A 347 1.17 0.09 -16.55
C GLY A 347 1.23 1.07 -17.72
N GLU A 348 1.27 0.58 -18.96
CA GLU A 348 1.13 1.38 -20.16
C GLU A 348 -0.12 0.94 -20.90
N GLY A 349 -1.06 1.89 -21.04
CA GLY A 349 -2.37 1.61 -21.61
C GLY A 349 -3.36 0.94 -20.64
N THR A 350 -3.15 1.08 -19.34
CA THR A 350 -4.01 0.47 -18.31
C THR A 350 -5.41 1.07 -18.33
N SER A 351 -6.43 0.21 -18.38
CA SER A 351 -7.83 0.62 -18.30
C SER A 351 -8.21 0.99 -16.87
N LEU A 352 -8.84 2.13 -16.69
CA LEU A 352 -9.22 2.74 -15.41
C LEU A 352 -10.60 3.40 -15.53
N ILE A 353 -11.19 3.81 -14.41
CA ILE A 353 -12.44 4.57 -14.40
C ILE A 353 -12.15 6.05 -14.11
N SER A 354 -12.61 6.91 -14.99
CA SER A 354 -12.48 8.36 -14.87
C SER A 354 -13.29 8.91 -13.69
N PRO A 355 -12.68 9.62 -12.74
CA PRO A 355 -13.40 10.27 -11.66
C PRO A 355 -14.28 11.44 -12.12
N ALA A 356 -14.07 11.96 -13.31
CA ALA A 356 -14.84 13.09 -13.84
C ALA A 356 -16.23 12.69 -14.39
N ASN A 357 -16.36 11.48 -14.93
CA ASN A 357 -17.56 11.11 -15.67
C ASN A 357 -17.90 9.60 -15.63
N ASN A 358 -17.23 8.84 -14.77
CA ASN A 358 -17.43 7.39 -14.61
C ASN A 358 -17.18 6.56 -15.90
N ALA A 359 -16.51 7.12 -16.89
CA ALA A 359 -16.17 6.42 -18.13
C ALA A 359 -14.90 5.59 -17.98
N VAL A 360 -14.79 4.50 -18.74
CA VAL A 360 -13.51 3.77 -18.84
C VAL A 360 -12.54 4.59 -19.69
N ILE A 361 -11.35 4.81 -19.14
CA ILE A 361 -10.26 5.55 -19.79
C ILE A 361 -9.00 4.69 -19.77
N SER A 362 -7.98 5.10 -20.52
CA SER A 362 -6.65 4.49 -20.49
C SER A 362 -5.62 5.49 -19.95
N SER A 363 -4.67 5.00 -19.13
CA SER A 363 -3.57 5.83 -18.62
C SER A 363 -2.27 5.05 -18.45
N ASN A 364 -1.16 5.78 -18.19
CA ASN A 364 0.18 5.24 -18.10
C ASN A 364 0.82 5.58 -16.75
N GLY A 365 1.52 4.62 -16.16
CA GLY A 365 2.28 4.77 -14.91
C GLY A 365 2.50 3.44 -14.21
N THR A 366 3.64 3.29 -13.53
CA THR A 366 3.85 2.19 -12.58
C THR A 366 2.80 2.24 -11.46
N SER A 367 2.24 3.42 -11.21
CA SER A 367 1.11 3.66 -10.31
C SER A 367 -0.13 2.84 -10.64
N PHE A 368 -0.33 2.45 -11.91
CA PHE A 368 -1.47 1.64 -12.34
C PHE A 368 -1.13 0.15 -12.44
N ALA A 369 0.15 -0.20 -12.61
CA ALA A 369 0.63 -1.58 -12.48
C ALA A 369 0.59 -2.09 -11.04
N CYS A 370 0.93 -1.23 -10.08
CA CYS A 370 0.97 -1.52 -8.65
C CYS A 370 -0.38 -2.06 -8.12
N PRO A 371 -1.53 -1.37 -8.30
CA PRO A 371 -2.83 -1.86 -7.85
C PRO A 371 -3.26 -3.18 -8.51
N LEU A 372 -2.82 -3.49 -9.74
CA LEU A 372 -3.10 -4.79 -10.35
C LEU A 372 -2.43 -5.93 -9.59
N ILE A 373 -1.19 -5.74 -9.15
CA ILE A 373 -0.48 -6.74 -8.33
C ILE A 373 -1.07 -6.82 -6.92
N ALA A 374 -1.45 -5.70 -6.31
CA ALA A 374 -2.11 -5.69 -5.00
C ALA A 374 -3.44 -6.47 -5.03
N GLY A 375 -4.25 -6.26 -6.07
CA GLY A 375 -5.51 -7.00 -6.27
C GLY A 375 -5.28 -8.48 -6.61
N MET A 376 -4.26 -8.82 -7.41
CA MET A 376 -3.87 -10.21 -7.64
C MET A 376 -3.49 -10.90 -6.33
N ALA A 377 -2.69 -10.25 -5.48
CA ALA A 377 -2.32 -10.75 -4.18
C ALA A 377 -3.55 -11.00 -3.29
N ALA A 378 -4.52 -10.08 -3.31
CA ALA A 378 -5.77 -10.23 -2.57
C ALA A 378 -6.60 -11.42 -3.08
N SER A 379 -6.71 -11.59 -4.39
CA SER A 379 -7.42 -12.71 -5.00
C SER A 379 -6.78 -14.06 -4.65
N LEU A 380 -5.43 -14.14 -4.69
CA LEU A 380 -4.68 -15.33 -4.26
C LEU A 380 -4.86 -15.58 -2.76
N TRP A 381 -4.75 -14.55 -1.93
CA TRP A 381 -4.88 -14.69 -0.48
C TRP A 381 -6.29 -15.10 -0.07
N SER A 382 -7.31 -14.63 -0.77
CA SER A 382 -8.70 -15.08 -0.54
C SER A 382 -8.89 -16.58 -0.83
N ALA A 383 -8.11 -17.15 -1.75
CA ALA A 383 -8.10 -18.57 -2.04
C ALA A 383 -7.28 -19.40 -1.03
N LEU A 384 -6.33 -18.75 -0.34
CA LEU A 384 -5.37 -19.37 0.58
C LEU A 384 -5.31 -18.59 1.92
N PRO A 385 -6.41 -18.52 2.68
CA PRO A 385 -6.53 -17.64 3.85
C PRO A 385 -5.57 -17.99 5.00
N GLN A 386 -4.97 -19.17 4.97
CA GLN A 386 -3.96 -19.60 5.96
C GLN A 386 -2.52 -19.21 5.56
N ALA A 387 -2.30 -18.75 4.33
CA ALA A 387 -0.99 -18.35 3.88
C ALA A 387 -0.54 -17.05 4.59
N THR A 388 0.74 -16.94 4.87
CA THR A 388 1.36 -15.71 5.35
C THR A 388 1.55 -14.72 4.21
N ASN A 389 1.76 -13.43 4.55
CA ASN A 389 2.11 -12.40 3.56
C ASN A 389 3.34 -12.78 2.73
N MET A 390 4.36 -13.40 3.35
CA MET A 390 5.58 -13.79 2.67
C MET A 390 5.39 -15.00 1.74
N GLU A 391 4.50 -15.94 2.10
CA GLU A 391 4.13 -17.04 1.20
C GLU A 391 3.37 -16.52 -0.02
N ILE A 392 2.41 -15.62 0.16
CA ILE A 392 1.71 -14.96 -0.98
C ILE A 392 2.70 -14.22 -1.87
N ARG A 393 3.63 -13.44 -1.28
CA ARG A 393 4.69 -12.76 -2.02
C ARG A 393 5.54 -13.72 -2.84
N GLU A 394 6.01 -14.79 -2.21
CA GLU A 394 6.88 -15.77 -2.88
C GLU A 394 6.16 -16.53 -4.00
N MET A 395 4.89 -16.86 -3.81
CA MET A 395 4.06 -17.49 -4.84
C MET A 395 3.93 -16.60 -6.08
N ILE A 396 3.69 -15.30 -5.88
CA ILE A 396 3.62 -14.32 -6.96
C ILE A 396 4.96 -14.26 -7.71
N ILE A 397 6.06 -14.13 -6.99
CA ILE A 397 7.40 -14.05 -7.59
C ILE A 397 7.74 -15.33 -8.37
N ARG A 398 7.48 -16.50 -7.80
CA ARG A 398 7.79 -17.79 -8.45
C ARG A 398 6.97 -18.05 -9.70
N SER A 399 5.79 -17.49 -9.81
CA SER A 399 4.93 -17.63 -10.98
C SER A 399 5.31 -16.71 -12.15
N CYS A 400 6.35 -15.89 -11.98
CA CYS A 400 6.75 -14.93 -12.99
C CYS A 400 7.48 -15.61 -14.18
N ASP A 401 7.24 -15.09 -15.36
CA ASP A 401 7.78 -15.60 -16.64
C ASP A 401 9.31 -15.52 -16.77
N ARG A 402 9.97 -14.74 -15.92
CA ARG A 402 11.43 -14.55 -15.87
C ARG A 402 12.06 -14.98 -14.55
N TYR A 403 11.37 -15.78 -13.74
CA TYR A 403 11.83 -16.15 -12.41
C TYR A 403 13.26 -16.67 -12.36
N SER A 404 13.66 -17.51 -13.34
CA SER A 404 15.01 -18.10 -13.42
C SER A 404 16.09 -17.14 -13.93
N GLN A 405 15.71 -16.04 -14.56
CA GLN A 405 16.62 -15.06 -15.17
C GLN A 405 16.07 -13.63 -14.99
N PRO A 406 16.12 -13.08 -13.78
CA PRO A 406 15.62 -11.74 -13.50
C PRO A 406 16.42 -10.68 -14.24
N HIS A 407 15.77 -9.55 -14.53
CA HIS A 407 16.32 -8.44 -15.30
C HIS A 407 16.09 -7.11 -14.57
N GLU A 408 17.00 -6.16 -14.70
CA GLU A 408 16.96 -4.87 -14.02
C GLU A 408 15.68 -4.02 -14.29
N GLN A 409 14.99 -4.24 -15.41
CA GLN A 409 13.75 -3.56 -15.76
C GLN A 409 12.50 -4.38 -15.47
N TYR A 410 12.59 -5.71 -15.65
CA TYR A 410 11.45 -6.61 -15.49
C TYR A 410 11.40 -7.29 -14.12
N GLY A 411 12.49 -7.24 -13.37
CA GLY A 411 12.63 -8.07 -12.19
C GLY A 411 12.46 -9.54 -12.53
N TYR A 412 11.63 -10.25 -11.78
CA TYR A 412 11.28 -11.64 -12.07
C TYR A 412 10.24 -11.77 -13.22
N GLY A 413 9.72 -10.66 -13.73
CA GLY A 413 8.80 -10.64 -14.88
C GLY A 413 7.34 -10.43 -14.51
N ILE A 414 6.45 -10.90 -15.39
CA ILE A 414 4.99 -10.80 -15.24
C ILE A 414 4.49 -12.05 -14.51
N PRO A 415 3.81 -11.91 -13.38
CA PRO A 415 3.31 -13.05 -12.63
C PRO A 415 2.06 -13.68 -13.27
N ASN A 416 1.87 -14.97 -12.99
CA ASN A 416 0.75 -15.77 -13.43
C ASN A 416 -0.08 -16.23 -12.23
N ALA A 417 -1.25 -15.63 -12.00
CA ALA A 417 -2.10 -15.90 -10.83
C ALA A 417 -2.57 -17.36 -10.75
N TRP A 418 -2.92 -17.95 -11.88
CA TRP A 418 -3.38 -19.32 -11.92
C TRP A 418 -2.27 -20.32 -11.60
N GLU A 419 -1.07 -20.09 -12.10
CA GLU A 419 0.11 -20.89 -11.78
C GLU A 419 0.49 -20.75 -10.30
N ALA A 420 0.52 -19.52 -9.77
CA ALA A 420 0.75 -19.26 -8.35
C ALA A 420 -0.20 -20.06 -7.47
N TYR A 421 -1.49 -20.06 -7.80
CA TYR A 421 -2.51 -20.82 -7.07
C TYR A 421 -2.31 -22.33 -7.20
N THR A 422 -2.15 -22.87 -8.41
CA THR A 422 -2.13 -24.31 -8.67
C THR A 422 -0.83 -24.96 -8.21
N SER A 423 0.32 -24.27 -8.26
CA SER A 423 1.59 -24.82 -7.79
C SER A 423 1.58 -25.10 -6.29
N MET A 424 0.91 -24.27 -5.49
CA MET A 424 0.77 -24.51 -4.04
C MET A 424 -0.22 -25.62 -3.74
N THR A 425 -1.34 -25.69 -4.45
CA THR A 425 -2.36 -26.73 -4.21
C THR A 425 -1.86 -28.13 -4.54
N THR A 426 -0.86 -28.26 -5.43
CA THR A 426 -0.23 -29.55 -5.76
C THR A 426 0.85 -29.96 -4.75
N HIS A 427 1.41 -29.04 -3.96
CA HIS A 427 2.47 -29.31 -2.97
C HIS A 427 1.94 -29.36 -1.53
N LEU A 428 0.71 -28.92 -1.28
CA LEU A 428 0.07 -29.11 0.02
C LEU A 428 -0.18 -30.59 0.24
N PRO A 429 0.16 -31.16 1.43
CA PRO A 429 -0.27 -32.50 1.79
C PRO A 429 -1.80 -32.58 1.62
N SER A 430 -2.28 -33.69 1.09
CA SER A 430 -3.72 -33.93 0.84
C SER A 430 -4.63 -33.75 2.08
N THR A 431 -4.05 -33.52 3.23
CA THR A 431 -4.70 -33.20 4.51
C THR A 431 -5.16 -31.74 4.63
N LEU A 432 -4.71 -30.82 3.73
CA LEU A 432 -5.08 -29.40 3.75
C LEU A 432 -6.10 -28.99 2.67
N HIS A 433 -6.50 -29.92 1.79
CA HIS A 433 -7.70 -29.69 1.01
C HIS A 433 -8.88 -29.71 1.98
N PRO A 434 -9.67 -28.62 2.10
CA PRO A 434 -10.93 -28.74 2.81
C PRO A 434 -11.68 -29.87 2.11
N THR A 435 -11.86 -30.98 2.82
CA THR A 435 -12.73 -32.07 2.31
C THR A 435 -14.04 -31.41 1.92
N PRO A 436 -14.53 -31.61 0.69
CA PRO A 436 -15.71 -30.92 0.22
C PRO A 436 -16.86 -31.17 1.20
N TYR A 437 -17.29 -30.09 1.84
CA TYR A 437 -18.53 -30.16 2.62
C TYR A 437 -19.71 -30.11 1.66
N THR A 438 -20.71 -30.90 1.96
CA THR A 438 -21.98 -30.91 1.22
C THR A 438 -23.03 -30.18 2.06
N LYS A 439 -23.70 -29.17 1.48
CA LYS A 439 -24.90 -28.63 2.10
C LYS A 439 -26.07 -29.58 1.84
N ILE A 440 -26.71 -30.05 2.89
CA ILE A 440 -27.87 -30.92 2.80
C ILE A 440 -29.08 -30.27 3.44
N LEU A 441 -30.24 -30.39 2.78
CA LEU A 441 -31.52 -29.97 3.33
C LEU A 441 -32.21 -31.25 3.88
N ASP A 442 -32.46 -31.30 5.18
CA ASP A 442 -33.10 -32.42 5.83
C ASP A 442 -34.23 -31.87 6.71
N ASN A 443 -35.46 -32.36 6.48
CA ASN A 443 -36.68 -31.89 7.16
C ASN A 443 -36.87 -30.37 7.18
N GLY A 444 -36.49 -29.68 6.08
CA GLY A 444 -36.60 -28.22 5.94
C GLY A 444 -35.52 -27.44 6.66
N GLN A 445 -34.51 -28.07 7.27
CA GLN A 445 -33.36 -27.42 7.86
C GLN A 445 -32.09 -27.66 7.06
N LEU A 446 -31.24 -26.62 6.93
CA LEU A 446 -29.96 -26.69 6.22
C LEU A 446 -28.86 -27.17 7.19
N TYR A 447 -28.09 -28.16 6.74
CA TYR A 447 -26.98 -28.75 7.48
C TYR A 447 -25.72 -28.77 6.60
N ILE A 448 -24.56 -28.85 7.25
CA ILE A 448 -23.27 -29.09 6.62
C ILE A 448 -22.88 -30.56 6.90
N LEU A 449 -22.67 -31.34 5.84
CA LEU A 449 -22.08 -32.68 5.93
C LEU A 449 -20.57 -32.56 5.64
N TYR A 450 -19.76 -32.90 6.63
CA TYR A 450 -18.31 -32.87 6.55
C TYR A 450 -17.73 -34.17 7.05
N ASN A 451 -16.96 -34.88 6.22
CA ASN A 451 -16.43 -36.22 6.53
C ASN A 451 -17.49 -37.20 7.02
N GLY A 452 -18.70 -37.19 6.44
CA GLY A 452 -19.80 -38.06 6.84
C GLY A 452 -20.47 -37.65 8.16
N ILE A 453 -20.06 -36.57 8.80
CA ILE A 453 -20.62 -36.02 10.02
C ILE A 453 -21.50 -34.83 9.71
N LYS A 454 -22.70 -34.80 10.27
CA LYS A 454 -23.69 -33.74 10.08
C LYS A 454 -23.51 -32.64 11.13
N TYR A 455 -23.48 -31.39 10.70
CA TYR A 455 -23.36 -30.21 11.56
C TYR A 455 -24.50 -29.20 11.27
N ASN A 456 -24.97 -28.50 12.29
CA ASN A 456 -25.86 -27.34 12.07
C ASN A 456 -25.06 -26.13 11.56
N LEU A 457 -25.75 -25.03 11.20
CA LEU A 457 -25.14 -23.82 10.70
C LEU A 457 -24.27 -23.08 11.75
N LEU A 458 -24.35 -23.45 13.02
CA LEU A 458 -23.52 -22.94 14.10
C LEU A 458 -22.26 -23.80 14.34
N GLY A 459 -22.04 -24.83 13.50
CA GLY A 459 -20.90 -25.74 13.62
C GLY A 459 -21.07 -26.86 14.69
N HIS A 460 -22.25 -26.99 15.29
CA HIS A 460 -22.48 -28.06 16.26
C HIS A 460 -22.80 -29.37 15.55
N ARG A 461 -22.12 -30.45 15.97
CA ARG A 461 -22.38 -31.80 15.49
C ARG A 461 -23.81 -32.23 15.84
N ILE A 462 -24.52 -32.72 14.83
CA ILE A 462 -25.85 -33.32 14.98
C ILE A 462 -25.70 -34.84 15.05
N LYS A 463 -26.31 -35.46 16.05
CA LYS A 463 -26.32 -36.92 16.20
C LYS A 463 -27.24 -37.58 15.20
#